data_5a0f5bb1f3ca4858c639b49da6c7714f
#
_entry.id   5a0f5bb1f3ca4858c639b49da6c7714f
#
_cell.length_a   1.000
_cell.length_b   1.000
_cell.length_c   1.000
_cell.angle_alpha   90.00
_cell.angle_beta   90.00
_cell.angle_gamma   90.00
#
_symmetry.space_group_name_H-M   'P 1'
#
loop_
_entity.id
_entity.type
_entity.pdbx_description
1 polymer ?
#
loop_
_entity_poly.entity_id
_entity_poly.type
_entity_poly.pdbx_seq_one_letter_code
_entity_poly.pdbx_strand_id
1 'polypeptide(L)'
;LSFGNEVHCTCPLDKGDGSVVRSIDPYGHLLTTTYGDDAVWQLPEMDFSQTHWYGDGSQRDCVTTIVNIHRHHLERYRKPFLLGEFGIDWRTSDLTYDPKGNALHWHNGIWASLMSGGMGTACVWYWDNYIDRLNLWHHFRPVAEFVRLVGKAWLQNWRPLKHTDPVADVLSHEQQFGDFVFTPTLGWQRPTGDTFVLHRNGKVESDGETSVFLFSPSKPDLYRPPKFIVDFPQDGVMAIQVGTVSSGSVLIVRIDGKEVWRQGLPEGAERKDEQGRTYREGSYREKRWVEQWRKWDYVYDREFVVPVPKGKHTIEVDNQGADWCTVTQIRFSPYRDLKFPEVDIVGIQTETAALIWVHNQQSNFQNEREREQGIRGELKPIKGLRFEVLGLKDGKYSIVLWDTWKGAITAKWQAQCRQGKLLLRLPDLQRDFALWITSR
;
A
#
# COMPACT_ATOMS: atom_id res chain seq x y z
N LEU A 1 -15.48 -11.86 -23.10
CA LEU A 1 -14.61 -11.29 -24.14
C LEU A 1 -13.94 -10.02 -23.63
N SER A 2 -12.64 -9.87 -23.84
CA SER A 2 -11.87 -8.68 -23.48
C SER A 2 -11.53 -7.87 -24.72
N PHE A 3 -11.73 -6.56 -24.67
CA PHE A 3 -11.42 -5.63 -25.75
C PHE A 3 -10.15 -4.86 -25.41
N GLY A 4 -9.15 -5.03 -26.24
CA GLY A 4 -7.91 -4.31 -26.11
C GLY A 4 -7.11 -4.71 -24.84
N ASN A 5 -5.83 -4.53 -24.90
CA ASN A 5 -4.91 -4.69 -23.80
C ASN A 5 -4.28 -3.32 -23.50
N GLU A 6 -4.44 -2.84 -22.27
CA GLU A 6 -3.85 -1.57 -21.81
C GLU A 6 -4.19 -0.36 -22.71
N VAL A 7 -5.44 -0.28 -23.19
CA VAL A 7 -5.88 0.84 -24.02
C VAL A 7 -6.05 2.08 -23.16
N HIS A 8 -5.12 3.01 -23.26
CA HIS A 8 -5.30 4.38 -22.76
C HIS A 8 -6.28 5.09 -23.68
N CYS A 9 -7.54 5.12 -23.30
CA CYS A 9 -8.55 5.61 -24.21
C CYS A 9 -8.75 7.12 -24.15
N THR A 10 -8.21 7.80 -25.18
CA THR A 10 -8.78 9.06 -25.70
C THR A 10 -9.65 8.78 -26.93
N CYS A 11 -9.96 7.52 -27.25
CA CYS A 11 -10.55 7.11 -28.51
C CYS A 11 -12.08 6.93 -28.41
N PRO A 12 -12.86 7.48 -29.38
CA PRO A 12 -14.31 7.28 -29.44
C PRO A 12 -14.77 5.83 -29.69
N LEU A 13 -13.83 4.91 -29.96
CA LEU A 13 -14.10 3.53 -30.36
C LEU A 13 -14.83 2.72 -29.28
N ASP A 14 -14.56 2.97 -28.00
CA ASP A 14 -15.06 2.12 -26.91
C ASP A 14 -16.55 2.23 -26.63
N LYS A 15 -17.18 3.36 -26.99
CA LYS A 15 -18.63 3.55 -26.76
C LYS A 15 -19.52 2.78 -27.73
N GLY A 16 -18.98 2.41 -28.91
CA GLY A 16 -19.73 1.68 -29.93
C GLY A 16 -19.44 0.17 -29.92
N ASP A 17 -18.25 -0.22 -29.53
CA ASP A 17 -17.76 -1.60 -29.72
C ASP A 17 -18.49 -2.60 -28.82
N GLY A 18 -18.83 -2.25 -27.59
CA GLY A 18 -19.58 -3.10 -26.67
C GLY A 18 -20.95 -3.48 -27.19
N SER A 19 -21.70 -2.54 -27.77
CA SER A 19 -23.03 -2.78 -28.36
C SER A 19 -22.94 -3.61 -29.63
N VAL A 20 -21.92 -3.42 -30.46
CA VAL A 20 -21.67 -4.24 -31.65
C VAL A 20 -21.39 -5.69 -31.26
N VAL A 21 -20.48 -5.93 -30.29
CA VAL A 21 -20.19 -7.30 -29.82
C VAL A 21 -21.42 -7.96 -29.21
N ARG A 22 -22.21 -7.24 -28.41
CA ARG A 22 -23.51 -7.76 -27.91
C ARG A 22 -24.45 -8.20 -29.02
N SER A 23 -24.46 -7.47 -30.13
CA SER A 23 -25.34 -7.75 -31.26
C SER A 23 -24.94 -8.97 -32.10
N ILE A 24 -23.65 -9.35 -32.06
CA ILE A 24 -23.09 -10.46 -32.84
C ILE A 24 -22.70 -11.68 -32.03
N ASP A 25 -22.67 -11.56 -30.68
CA ASP A 25 -22.36 -12.67 -29.79
C ASP A 25 -23.60 -13.52 -29.48
N PRO A 26 -23.73 -14.70 -30.06
CA PRO A 26 -24.90 -15.55 -29.86
C PRO A 26 -24.90 -16.27 -28.51
N TYR A 27 -23.78 -16.22 -27.74
CA TYR A 27 -23.61 -16.95 -26.50
C TYR A 27 -23.77 -16.06 -25.26
N GLY A 28 -23.82 -14.75 -25.42
CA GLY A 28 -23.96 -13.80 -24.29
C GLY A 28 -22.76 -13.81 -23.34
N HIS A 29 -21.55 -13.87 -23.88
CA HIS A 29 -20.34 -13.83 -23.05
C HIS A 29 -20.27 -12.56 -22.21
N LEU A 30 -19.64 -12.65 -21.04
CA LEU A 30 -19.32 -11.47 -20.22
C LEU A 30 -18.32 -10.59 -20.96
N LEU A 31 -18.57 -9.27 -20.95
CA LEU A 31 -17.75 -8.27 -21.62
C LEU A 31 -16.96 -7.45 -20.61
N THR A 32 -15.70 -7.20 -20.90
CA THR A 32 -14.80 -6.30 -20.18
C THR A 32 -13.69 -5.80 -21.09
N THR A 33 -12.89 -4.85 -20.60
CA THR A 33 -11.58 -4.51 -21.17
C THR A 33 -10.50 -4.80 -20.14
N THR A 34 -9.27 -5.06 -20.57
CA THR A 34 -8.16 -5.34 -19.64
C THR A 34 -7.64 -4.09 -18.96
N TYR A 35 -7.85 -2.95 -19.57
CA TYR A 35 -7.52 -1.62 -19.06
C TYR A 35 -8.54 -0.62 -19.58
N GLY A 36 -8.90 0.36 -18.77
CA GLY A 36 -9.86 1.38 -19.16
C GLY A 36 -9.86 2.56 -18.21
N ASP A 37 -10.60 3.59 -18.58
CA ASP A 37 -10.87 4.73 -17.75
C ASP A 37 -12.30 4.70 -17.17
N ASP A 38 -12.64 5.70 -16.38
CA ASP A 38 -13.96 5.87 -15.78
C ASP A 38 -15.10 5.79 -16.80
N ALA A 39 -14.89 6.30 -18.01
CA ALA A 39 -15.93 6.33 -19.04
C ALA A 39 -16.25 4.94 -19.56
N VAL A 40 -15.23 4.08 -19.70
CA VAL A 40 -15.38 2.69 -20.15
C VAL A 40 -16.05 1.84 -19.09
N TRP A 41 -15.59 1.93 -17.83
CA TRP A 41 -16.14 1.10 -16.75
C TRP A 41 -17.60 1.42 -16.40
N GLN A 42 -18.06 2.63 -16.73
CA GLN A 42 -19.46 3.03 -16.55
C GLN A 42 -20.40 2.56 -17.66
N LEU A 43 -19.89 2.09 -18.80
CA LEU A 43 -20.71 1.62 -19.91
C LEU A 43 -21.59 0.44 -19.48
N PRO A 44 -22.88 0.44 -19.83
CA PRO A 44 -23.82 -0.64 -19.45
C PRO A 44 -23.46 -1.99 -20.07
N GLU A 45 -22.73 -1.99 -21.19
CA GLU A 45 -22.28 -3.18 -21.89
C GLU A 45 -21.19 -3.93 -21.14
N MET A 46 -20.41 -3.25 -20.28
CA MET A 46 -19.37 -3.89 -19.49
C MET A 46 -19.98 -4.60 -18.29
N ASP A 47 -19.84 -5.91 -18.24
CA ASP A 47 -20.36 -6.75 -17.15
C ASP A 47 -19.54 -6.63 -15.87
N PHE A 48 -18.23 -6.45 -16.01
CA PHE A 48 -17.32 -6.25 -14.89
C PHE A 48 -16.19 -5.31 -15.26
N SER A 49 -15.60 -4.68 -14.27
CA SER A 49 -14.40 -3.87 -14.45
C SER A 49 -13.14 -4.70 -14.19
N GLN A 50 -12.07 -4.38 -14.91
CA GLN A 50 -10.79 -5.05 -14.79
C GLN A 50 -9.68 -4.01 -14.96
N THR A 51 -8.60 -4.16 -14.19
CA THR A 51 -7.39 -3.35 -14.38
C THR A 51 -6.14 -4.18 -14.08
N HIS A 52 -4.99 -3.62 -14.43
CA HIS A 52 -3.67 -4.12 -14.10
C HIS A 52 -2.99 -3.18 -13.11
N TRP A 53 -2.15 -3.72 -12.25
CA TRP A 53 -1.32 -2.90 -11.37
C TRP A 53 0.07 -3.49 -11.22
N TYR A 54 1.06 -2.66 -11.48
CA TYR A 54 2.46 -3.00 -11.28
C TYR A 54 3.12 -1.92 -10.44
N GLY A 55 4.01 -2.33 -9.55
CA GLY A 55 4.94 -1.43 -8.91
C GLY A 55 6.09 -1.01 -9.83
N ASP A 56 7.06 -0.35 -9.24
CA ASP A 56 8.34 0.02 -9.86
C ASP A 56 9.55 -0.59 -9.12
N GLY A 57 9.29 -1.59 -8.29
CA GLY A 57 10.28 -2.25 -7.45
C GLY A 57 10.61 -1.52 -6.15
N SER A 58 10.08 -0.33 -5.93
CA SER A 58 10.32 0.45 -4.70
C SER A 58 9.30 0.21 -3.59
N GLN A 59 8.13 -0.29 -3.92
CA GLN A 59 7.07 -0.59 -2.95
C GLN A 59 7.50 -1.74 -2.04
N ARG A 60 7.24 -1.60 -0.74
CA ARG A 60 7.48 -2.70 0.22
C ARG A 60 6.47 -3.82 0.09
N ASP A 61 5.22 -3.46 -0.22
CA ASP A 61 4.09 -4.36 -0.18
C ASP A 61 3.05 -3.98 -1.24
N CYS A 62 2.30 -4.97 -1.69
CA CYS A 62 1.20 -4.81 -2.65
C CYS A 62 -0.18 -4.71 -1.97
N VAL A 63 -0.33 -5.11 -0.71
CA VAL A 63 -1.64 -5.32 -0.04
C VAL A 63 -2.48 -4.06 -0.02
N THR A 64 -1.94 -2.97 0.53
CA THR A 64 -2.68 -1.70 0.65
C THR A 64 -3.17 -1.21 -0.71
N THR A 65 -2.31 -1.25 -1.73
CA THR A 65 -2.67 -0.80 -3.08
C THR A 65 -3.76 -1.69 -3.68
N ILE A 66 -3.63 -3.01 -3.59
CA ILE A 66 -4.63 -3.97 -4.10
C ILE A 66 -5.98 -3.74 -3.43
N VAL A 67 -6.01 -3.60 -2.10
CA VAL A 67 -7.25 -3.32 -1.34
C VAL A 67 -7.90 -2.02 -1.79
N ASN A 68 -7.12 -0.96 -1.98
CA ASN A 68 -7.63 0.34 -2.41
C ASN A 68 -8.18 0.30 -3.85
N ILE A 69 -7.50 -0.37 -4.77
CA ILE A 69 -7.98 -0.59 -6.14
C ILE A 69 -9.34 -1.31 -6.13
N HIS A 70 -9.45 -2.41 -5.38
CA HIS A 70 -10.71 -3.15 -5.27
C HIS A 70 -11.82 -2.28 -4.72
N ARG A 71 -11.57 -1.57 -3.62
CA ARG A 71 -12.56 -0.67 -3.01
C ARG A 71 -13.00 0.40 -3.99
N HIS A 72 -12.06 1.05 -4.68
CA HIS A 72 -12.38 2.07 -5.68
C HIS A 72 -13.31 1.52 -6.76
N HIS A 73 -12.97 0.39 -7.38
CA HIS A 73 -13.78 -0.19 -8.47
C HIS A 73 -15.17 -0.64 -7.99
N LEU A 74 -15.24 -1.34 -6.87
CA LEU A 74 -16.51 -1.86 -6.34
C LEU A 74 -17.47 -0.73 -5.92
N GLU A 75 -16.96 0.32 -5.30
CA GLU A 75 -17.79 1.47 -4.84
C GLU A 75 -18.20 2.36 -6.01
N ARG A 76 -17.27 2.65 -6.94
CA ARG A 76 -17.52 3.61 -8.03
C ARG A 76 -18.37 3.03 -9.13
N TYR A 77 -18.07 1.81 -9.60
CA TYR A 77 -18.76 1.23 -10.77
C TYR A 77 -19.89 0.30 -10.39
N ARG A 78 -19.93 -0.19 -9.13
CA ARG A 78 -20.94 -1.15 -8.63
C ARG A 78 -21.07 -2.40 -9.50
N LYS A 79 -19.97 -2.84 -10.07
CA LYS A 79 -19.80 -4.04 -10.89
C LYS A 79 -18.82 -4.99 -10.23
N PRO A 80 -18.87 -6.28 -10.55
CA PRO A 80 -17.77 -7.18 -10.18
C PRO A 80 -16.44 -6.62 -10.68
N PHE A 81 -15.38 -6.84 -9.92
CA PHE A 81 -14.04 -6.38 -10.26
C PHE A 81 -13.03 -7.52 -10.30
N LEU A 82 -12.15 -7.50 -11.29
CA LEU A 82 -11.02 -8.39 -11.42
C LEU A 82 -9.72 -7.58 -11.51
N LEU A 83 -8.77 -7.85 -10.60
CA LEU A 83 -7.38 -7.44 -10.82
C LEU A 83 -6.75 -8.47 -11.75
N GLY A 84 -6.71 -8.18 -13.05
CA GLY A 84 -6.31 -9.14 -14.09
C GLY A 84 -4.82 -9.47 -14.05
N GLU A 85 -4.01 -8.46 -13.73
CA GLU A 85 -2.56 -8.59 -13.59
C GLU A 85 -2.03 -7.75 -12.44
N PHE A 86 -0.96 -8.23 -11.80
CA PHE A 86 -0.18 -7.43 -10.86
C PHE A 86 1.27 -7.92 -10.80
N GLY A 87 2.17 -7.11 -10.26
CA GLY A 87 3.57 -7.50 -10.09
C GLY A 87 4.38 -6.46 -9.32
N ILE A 88 5.61 -6.84 -8.96
CA ILE A 88 6.53 -5.99 -8.20
C ILE A 88 7.00 -4.81 -9.08
N ASP A 89 7.29 -5.09 -10.36
CA ASP A 89 7.84 -4.10 -11.30
C ASP A 89 7.34 -4.39 -12.71
N TRP A 90 6.76 -3.39 -13.37
CA TRP A 90 6.26 -3.53 -14.73
C TRP A 90 7.35 -3.76 -15.79
N ARG A 91 8.61 -3.42 -15.47
CA ARG A 91 9.77 -3.47 -16.39
C ARG A 91 10.46 -4.82 -16.45
N THR A 92 10.26 -5.67 -15.44
CA THR A 92 10.99 -6.93 -15.32
C THR A 92 10.19 -7.98 -14.55
N SER A 93 10.56 -9.25 -14.75
CA SER A 93 9.98 -10.37 -14.01
C SER A 93 10.18 -10.27 -12.51
N ASP A 94 9.18 -10.69 -11.76
CA ASP A 94 9.25 -10.83 -10.30
C ASP A 94 10.39 -11.74 -9.83
N LEU A 95 10.89 -12.62 -10.71
CA LEU A 95 12.11 -13.42 -10.48
C LEU A 95 13.33 -12.56 -10.13
N THR A 96 13.40 -11.32 -10.65
CA THR A 96 14.48 -10.37 -10.35
C THR A 96 14.48 -9.96 -8.86
N TYR A 97 13.33 -9.91 -8.25
CA TYR A 97 13.13 -9.49 -6.86
C TYR A 97 13.06 -10.67 -5.90
N ASP A 98 12.57 -11.81 -6.36
CA ASP A 98 12.41 -13.04 -5.58
C ASP A 98 12.96 -14.26 -6.33
N PRO A 99 14.30 -14.37 -6.50
CA PRO A 99 14.91 -15.46 -7.23
C PRO A 99 14.81 -16.82 -6.53
N LYS A 100 14.50 -16.82 -5.23
CA LYS A 100 14.32 -18.05 -4.44
C LYS A 100 12.89 -18.59 -4.48
N GLY A 101 11.93 -17.78 -4.92
CA GLY A 101 10.52 -18.16 -4.98
C GLY A 101 9.86 -18.23 -3.61
N ASN A 102 10.16 -17.27 -2.71
CA ASN A 102 9.41 -17.11 -1.46
C ASN A 102 7.94 -16.76 -1.71
N ALA A 103 7.65 -16.18 -2.86
CA ALA A 103 6.33 -15.84 -3.38
C ALA A 103 5.45 -14.99 -2.46
N LEU A 104 6.05 -14.22 -1.55
CA LEU A 104 5.29 -13.44 -0.57
C LEU A 104 4.38 -12.40 -1.22
N HIS A 105 4.89 -11.63 -2.21
CA HIS A 105 4.07 -10.64 -2.87
C HIS A 105 2.90 -11.28 -3.64
N TRP A 106 3.15 -12.44 -4.28
CA TRP A 106 2.11 -13.16 -4.99
C TRP A 106 1.09 -13.76 -4.04
N HIS A 107 1.54 -14.44 -2.98
CA HIS A 107 0.67 -14.95 -1.92
C HIS A 107 -0.20 -13.85 -1.32
N ASN A 108 0.41 -12.74 -0.91
CA ASN A 108 -0.30 -11.59 -0.34
C ASN A 108 -1.29 -10.99 -1.34
N GLY A 109 -0.89 -10.85 -2.60
CA GLY A 109 -1.74 -10.29 -3.65
C GLY A 109 -2.99 -11.11 -3.94
N ILE A 110 -2.87 -12.45 -4.04
CA ILE A 110 -4.03 -13.31 -4.29
C ILE A 110 -5.01 -13.32 -3.11
N TRP A 111 -4.52 -13.32 -1.85
CA TRP A 111 -5.38 -13.26 -0.68
C TRP A 111 -6.01 -11.86 -0.49
N ALA A 112 -5.24 -10.79 -0.66
CA ALA A 112 -5.76 -9.43 -0.60
C ALA A 112 -6.86 -9.20 -1.66
N SER A 113 -6.64 -9.65 -2.90
CA SER A 113 -7.61 -9.52 -3.99
C SER A 113 -8.91 -10.27 -3.66
N LEU A 114 -8.83 -11.54 -3.28
CA LEU A 114 -10.00 -12.35 -2.94
C LEU A 114 -10.79 -11.74 -1.78
N MET A 115 -10.11 -11.38 -0.69
CA MET A 115 -10.74 -10.90 0.54
C MET A 115 -11.22 -9.44 0.47
N SER A 116 -10.84 -8.71 -0.58
CA SER A 116 -11.40 -7.38 -0.88
C SER A 116 -12.74 -7.45 -1.64
N GLY A 117 -13.24 -8.64 -1.96
CA GLY A 117 -14.49 -8.83 -2.69
C GLY A 117 -14.32 -8.87 -4.20
N GLY A 118 -13.11 -9.13 -4.69
CA GLY A 118 -12.86 -9.39 -6.12
C GLY A 118 -13.63 -10.63 -6.61
N MET A 119 -13.99 -10.64 -7.89
CA MET A 119 -14.68 -11.77 -8.52
C MET A 119 -13.78 -12.99 -8.73
N GLY A 120 -12.47 -12.82 -8.53
CA GLY A 120 -11.44 -13.84 -8.60
C GLY A 120 -10.18 -13.35 -7.92
N THR A 121 -9.14 -14.18 -7.93
CA THR A 121 -7.84 -13.76 -7.42
C THR A 121 -6.97 -13.21 -8.55
N ALA A 122 -6.14 -12.22 -8.21
CA ALA A 122 -5.15 -11.67 -9.13
C ALA A 122 -4.10 -12.70 -9.56
N CYS A 123 -3.49 -12.49 -10.72
CA CYS A 123 -2.34 -13.26 -11.18
C CYS A 123 -1.24 -12.34 -11.68
N VAL A 124 0.01 -12.81 -11.69
CA VAL A 124 1.13 -12.05 -12.23
C VAL A 124 1.25 -12.27 -13.73
N TRP A 125 1.64 -11.21 -14.48
CA TRP A 125 1.93 -11.34 -15.92
C TRP A 125 3.07 -12.32 -16.19
N TYR A 126 4.10 -12.29 -15.38
CA TYR A 126 5.31 -13.12 -15.54
C TYR A 126 5.14 -14.56 -15.01
N TRP A 127 3.92 -15.12 -15.17
CA TRP A 127 3.60 -16.47 -14.69
C TRP A 127 4.50 -17.55 -15.30
N ASP A 128 4.89 -17.43 -16.56
CA ASP A 128 5.71 -18.40 -17.29
C ASP A 128 7.14 -18.46 -16.78
N ASN A 129 7.77 -17.30 -16.56
CA ASN A 129 9.17 -17.21 -16.17
C ASN A 129 9.40 -17.04 -14.66
N TYR A 130 8.35 -16.90 -13.85
CA TYR A 130 8.40 -16.85 -12.41
C TYR A 130 7.58 -17.96 -11.75
N ILE A 131 6.25 -17.98 -11.91
CA ILE A 131 5.37 -18.93 -11.24
C ILE A 131 5.63 -20.36 -11.71
N ASP A 132 5.62 -20.57 -13.02
CA ASP A 132 5.84 -21.88 -13.61
C ASP A 132 7.27 -22.36 -13.42
N ARG A 133 8.23 -21.49 -13.71
CA ARG A 133 9.66 -21.77 -13.56
C ARG A 133 10.06 -22.21 -12.15
N LEU A 134 9.45 -21.61 -11.11
CA LEU A 134 9.74 -21.91 -9.71
C LEU A 134 8.71 -22.87 -9.08
N ASN A 135 7.77 -23.41 -9.88
CA ASN A 135 6.70 -24.29 -9.42
C ASN A 135 5.86 -23.72 -8.26
N LEU A 136 5.44 -22.47 -8.38
CA LEU A 136 4.70 -21.76 -7.35
C LEU A 136 3.17 -21.91 -7.45
N TRP A 137 2.66 -22.73 -8.39
CA TRP A 137 1.24 -22.99 -8.57
C TRP A 137 0.54 -23.50 -7.32
N HIS A 138 1.28 -24.10 -6.41
CA HIS A 138 0.77 -24.61 -5.14
C HIS A 138 0.12 -23.53 -4.26
N HIS A 139 0.43 -22.23 -4.44
CA HIS A 139 -0.22 -21.13 -3.73
C HIS A 139 -1.71 -20.98 -4.07
N PHE A 140 -2.17 -21.42 -5.23
CA PHE A 140 -3.60 -21.41 -5.57
C PHE A 140 -4.40 -22.47 -4.82
N ARG A 141 -3.78 -23.56 -4.39
CA ARG A 141 -4.49 -24.64 -3.71
C ARG A 141 -5.15 -24.20 -2.41
N PRO A 142 -4.48 -23.53 -1.46
CA PRO A 142 -5.11 -23.02 -0.24
C PRO A 142 -6.30 -22.10 -0.49
N VAL A 143 -6.20 -21.25 -1.53
CA VAL A 143 -7.28 -20.35 -1.95
C VAL A 143 -8.47 -21.15 -2.47
N ALA A 144 -8.24 -22.09 -3.41
CA ALA A 144 -9.29 -22.91 -3.97
C ALA A 144 -10.00 -23.79 -2.92
N GLU A 145 -9.26 -24.36 -1.98
CA GLU A 145 -9.81 -25.14 -0.88
C GLU A 145 -10.63 -24.25 0.09
N PHE A 146 -10.18 -23.01 0.36
CA PHE A 146 -10.94 -22.05 1.16
C PHE A 146 -12.26 -21.68 0.46
N VAL A 147 -12.22 -21.40 -0.85
CA VAL A 147 -13.43 -21.12 -1.63
C VAL A 147 -14.41 -22.30 -1.59
N ARG A 148 -13.92 -23.53 -1.71
CA ARG A 148 -14.74 -24.75 -1.59
C ARG A 148 -15.32 -24.88 -0.17
N LEU A 149 -14.55 -24.59 0.87
CA LEU A 149 -15.00 -24.61 2.27
C LEU A 149 -16.17 -23.65 2.50
N VAL A 150 -16.07 -22.42 1.99
CA VAL A 150 -17.12 -21.40 2.06
C VAL A 150 -18.33 -21.78 1.19
N GLY A 151 -18.08 -22.40 0.05
CA GLY A 151 -19.10 -22.96 -0.83
C GLY A 151 -20.10 -21.92 -1.32
N LYS A 152 -21.41 -22.27 -1.30
CA LYS A 152 -22.47 -21.39 -1.79
C LYS A 152 -22.59 -20.06 -1.05
N ALA A 153 -21.97 -19.91 0.12
CA ALA A 153 -21.97 -18.64 0.83
C ALA A 153 -21.25 -17.52 0.06
N TRP A 154 -20.36 -17.83 -0.88
CA TRP A 154 -19.79 -16.84 -1.81
C TRP A 154 -20.83 -16.09 -2.64
N LEU A 155 -22.00 -16.65 -2.87
CA LEU A 155 -23.09 -16.06 -3.66
C LEU A 155 -23.96 -15.07 -2.87
N GLN A 156 -23.61 -14.73 -1.66
CA GLN A 156 -24.33 -13.75 -0.85
C GLN A 156 -23.95 -12.31 -1.22
N ASN A 157 -24.78 -11.35 -0.78
CA ASN A 157 -24.50 -9.93 -0.96
C ASN A 157 -23.46 -9.48 0.07
N TRP A 158 -22.19 -9.62 -0.26
CA TRP A 158 -21.08 -9.20 0.54
C TRP A 158 -20.91 -7.68 0.50
N ARG A 159 -20.47 -7.10 1.61
CA ARG A 159 -20.08 -5.71 1.76
C ARG A 159 -18.71 -5.65 2.44
N PRO A 160 -17.97 -4.54 2.33
CA PRO A 160 -16.69 -4.38 3.02
C PRO A 160 -16.83 -4.66 4.52
N LEU A 161 -15.83 -5.34 5.09
CA LEU A 161 -15.75 -5.63 6.51
C LEU A 161 -15.71 -4.34 7.32
N LYS A 162 -16.45 -4.32 8.44
CA LYS A 162 -16.37 -3.27 9.46
C LYS A 162 -15.77 -3.84 10.74
N HIS A 163 -14.73 -3.23 11.25
CA HIS A 163 -14.06 -3.69 12.47
C HIS A 163 -13.51 -2.52 13.29
N THR A 164 -13.25 -2.76 14.57
CA THR A 164 -12.49 -1.82 15.41
C THR A 164 -11.01 -1.88 15.07
N ASP A 165 -10.24 -0.86 15.46
CA ASP A 165 -8.78 -0.94 15.35
C ASP A 165 -8.27 -2.18 16.09
N PRO A 166 -7.38 -2.97 15.44
CA PRO A 166 -6.78 -4.13 16.09
C PRO A 166 -5.83 -3.67 17.19
N VAL A 167 -5.81 -4.41 18.30
CA VAL A 167 -4.83 -4.23 19.36
C VAL A 167 -4.12 -5.55 19.63
N ALA A 168 -2.86 -5.46 20.09
CA ALA A 168 -2.02 -6.61 20.42
C ALA A 168 -1.34 -6.41 21.77
N ASP A 169 -0.72 -7.45 22.27
CA ASP A 169 0.06 -7.36 23.49
C ASP A 169 1.40 -6.66 23.21
N VAL A 170 1.74 -5.70 24.06
CA VAL A 170 3.03 -5.01 24.00
C VAL A 170 4.07 -5.89 24.67
N LEU A 171 5.07 -6.33 23.92
CA LEU A 171 6.07 -7.31 24.37
C LEU A 171 7.07 -6.75 25.41
N SER A 172 7.12 -5.42 25.59
CA SER A 172 8.00 -4.77 26.55
C SER A 172 7.26 -3.63 27.25
N HIS A 173 7.29 -3.61 28.57
CA HIS A 173 6.75 -2.50 29.37
C HIS A 173 7.61 -1.22 29.25
N GLU A 174 8.86 -1.33 28.80
CA GLU A 174 9.81 -0.22 28.67
C GLU A 174 9.63 0.56 27.36
N GLN A 175 9.15 -0.10 26.30
CA GLN A 175 8.95 0.53 25.00
C GLN A 175 7.46 0.52 24.61
N GLN A 176 6.78 1.64 24.88
CA GLN A 176 5.35 1.80 24.56
C GLN A 176 5.11 2.40 23.17
N PHE A 177 6.10 3.07 22.60
CA PHE A 177 6.00 3.77 21.33
C PHE A 177 7.10 3.36 20.36
N GLY A 178 6.75 3.22 19.10
CA GLY A 178 7.66 2.93 17.99
C GLY A 178 7.64 4.03 16.95
N ASP A 179 8.31 3.78 15.85
CA ASP A 179 8.39 4.69 14.72
C ASP A 179 7.09 4.68 13.91
N PHE A 180 6.78 5.83 13.33
CA PHE A 180 5.81 5.97 12.27
C PHE A 180 6.55 6.42 11.00
N VAL A 181 6.40 5.70 9.90
CA VAL A 181 7.02 6.04 8.62
C VAL A 181 5.94 6.46 7.63
N PHE A 182 6.01 7.70 7.18
CA PHE A 182 5.19 8.24 6.11
C PHE A 182 5.98 8.14 4.78
N THR A 183 5.34 7.58 3.75
CA THR A 183 5.94 7.43 2.42
C THR A 183 5.06 8.16 1.40
N PRO A 184 5.60 9.17 0.68
CA PRO A 184 4.92 9.78 -0.45
C PRO A 184 4.61 8.76 -1.55
N THR A 185 3.49 8.94 -2.26
CA THR A 185 2.97 7.94 -3.21
C THR A 185 3.06 8.38 -4.66
N LEU A 186 3.09 9.70 -4.92
CA LEU A 186 3.12 10.24 -6.29
C LEU A 186 4.55 10.43 -6.80
N GLY A 187 4.73 10.22 -8.10
CA GLY A 187 5.97 10.53 -8.83
C GLY A 187 6.08 12.01 -9.23
N TRP A 188 6.56 12.29 -10.44
CA TRP A 188 6.69 13.65 -11.02
C TRP A 188 5.33 14.18 -11.44
N GLN A 189 4.54 14.63 -10.47
CA GLN A 189 3.25 15.28 -10.70
C GLN A 189 2.88 16.17 -9.52
N ARG A 190 1.92 17.05 -9.72
CA ARG A 190 1.41 17.91 -8.65
C ARG A 190 0.78 17.06 -7.54
N PRO A 191 1.12 17.30 -6.28
CA PRO A 191 0.40 16.70 -5.15
C PRO A 191 -1.11 17.02 -5.21
N THR A 192 -1.95 16.02 -5.01
CA THR A 192 -3.41 16.17 -4.99
C THR A 192 -3.92 16.69 -3.64
N GLY A 193 -3.16 16.40 -2.56
CA GLY A 193 -3.38 16.92 -1.21
C GLY A 193 -2.10 17.48 -0.59
N ASP A 194 -2.24 18.19 0.52
CA ASP A 194 -1.09 18.70 1.29
C ASP A 194 -1.22 18.44 2.79
N THR A 195 -2.36 17.97 3.27
CA THR A 195 -2.61 17.82 4.71
C THR A 195 -2.77 16.33 5.08
N PHE A 196 -1.93 15.89 6.01
CA PHE A 196 -1.85 14.49 6.46
C PHE A 196 -1.98 14.42 7.97
N VAL A 197 -3.08 13.86 8.47
CA VAL A 197 -3.28 13.60 9.90
C VAL A 197 -2.70 12.23 10.23
N LEU A 198 -1.66 12.21 11.04
CA LEU A 198 -0.99 10.97 11.45
C LEU A 198 -1.56 10.51 12.80
N HIS A 199 -2.21 9.36 12.79
CA HIS A 199 -2.76 8.77 14.01
C HIS A 199 -1.76 7.83 14.67
N ARG A 200 -1.75 7.81 16.00
CA ARG A 200 -0.86 6.95 16.79
C ARG A 200 -1.15 5.45 16.62
N ASN A 201 -2.27 5.08 16.02
CA ASN A 201 -2.58 3.71 15.63
C ASN A 201 -1.98 3.29 14.27
N GLY A 202 -1.21 4.16 13.61
CA GLY A 202 -0.59 3.91 12.32
C GLY A 202 -1.40 4.35 11.10
N LYS A 203 -2.63 4.85 11.28
CA LYS A 203 -3.45 5.34 10.16
C LYS A 203 -3.05 6.75 9.74
N VAL A 204 -3.25 7.04 8.45
CA VAL A 204 -3.16 8.38 7.87
C VAL A 204 -4.53 8.78 7.34
N GLU A 205 -5.00 9.95 7.74
CA GLU A 205 -6.12 10.63 7.08
C GLU A 205 -5.55 11.79 6.28
N SER A 206 -5.98 11.96 5.02
CA SER A 206 -5.45 13.00 4.15
C SER A 206 -6.52 13.55 3.22
N ASP A 207 -6.28 14.75 2.71
CA ASP A 207 -7.06 15.40 1.66
C ASP A 207 -6.61 15.01 0.24
N GLY A 208 -5.62 14.12 0.12
CA GLY A 208 -5.08 13.60 -1.13
C GLY A 208 -3.70 12.96 -0.95
N GLU A 209 -2.91 12.95 -2.01
CA GLU A 209 -1.60 12.31 -2.05
C GLU A 209 -0.50 13.34 -2.27
N THR A 210 0.71 13.06 -1.77
CA THR A 210 1.89 13.90 -2.00
C THR A 210 2.95 13.18 -2.82
N SER A 211 3.78 13.98 -3.50
CA SER A 211 4.85 13.51 -4.37
C SER A 211 6.13 13.22 -3.59
N VAL A 212 6.90 12.23 -4.06
CA VAL A 212 8.29 12.03 -3.62
C VAL A 212 9.18 13.22 -4.00
N PHE A 213 8.76 14.03 -4.99
CA PHE A 213 9.45 15.27 -5.37
C PHE A 213 8.90 16.44 -4.55
N LEU A 214 9.73 16.96 -3.66
CA LEU A 214 9.45 18.20 -2.95
C LEU A 214 9.89 19.36 -3.84
N PHE A 215 8.93 19.90 -4.59
CA PHE A 215 9.16 21.01 -5.52
C PHE A 215 9.35 22.32 -4.80
N SER A 216 10.16 23.22 -5.39
CA SER A 216 10.31 24.58 -4.93
C SER A 216 9.32 25.53 -5.64
N PRO A 217 9.16 26.79 -5.16
CA PRO A 217 8.34 27.79 -5.83
C PRO A 217 8.77 28.12 -7.28
N SER A 218 9.97 27.69 -7.69
CA SER A 218 10.39 27.80 -9.10
C SER A 218 9.53 26.96 -10.06
N LYS A 219 8.74 26.02 -9.52
CA LYS A 219 7.78 25.17 -10.24
C LYS A 219 6.35 25.36 -9.66
N PRO A 220 5.74 26.53 -9.86
CA PRO A 220 4.50 26.90 -9.17
C PRO A 220 3.35 25.93 -9.41
N ASP A 221 3.27 25.32 -10.60
CA ASP A 221 2.22 24.35 -10.95
C ASP A 221 2.36 23.02 -10.19
N LEU A 222 3.55 22.69 -9.68
CA LEU A 222 3.84 21.46 -8.94
C LEU A 222 4.06 21.72 -7.45
N TYR A 223 4.33 22.97 -7.06
CA TYR A 223 4.64 23.36 -5.70
C TYR A 223 3.43 23.20 -4.77
N ARG A 224 3.55 22.32 -3.80
CA ARG A 224 2.56 22.07 -2.74
C ARG A 224 3.23 21.37 -1.56
N PRO A 225 3.80 22.11 -0.59
CA PRO A 225 4.53 21.53 0.54
C PRO A 225 3.58 20.76 1.48
N PRO A 226 3.94 19.52 1.90
CA PRO A 226 3.12 18.72 2.79
C PRO A 226 3.11 19.28 4.22
N LYS A 227 1.95 19.13 4.88
CA LYS A 227 1.68 19.46 6.28
C LYS A 227 1.23 18.22 7.03
N PHE A 228 1.87 17.93 8.15
CA PHE A 228 1.59 16.80 9.00
C PHE A 228 0.96 17.28 10.30
N ILE A 229 -0.27 16.85 10.58
CA ILE A 229 -0.92 17.05 11.87
C ILE A 229 -0.58 15.85 12.73
N VAL A 230 0.15 16.07 13.80
CA VAL A 230 0.73 15.03 14.66
C VAL A 230 0.34 15.24 16.12
N ASP A 231 0.43 14.18 16.95
CA ASP A 231 0.24 14.22 18.40
C ASP A 231 1.34 13.36 19.05
N PHE A 232 2.51 13.97 19.28
CA PHE A 232 3.66 13.26 19.85
C PHE A 232 3.41 12.87 21.31
N PRO A 233 3.57 11.59 21.67
CA PRO A 233 3.35 11.12 23.04
C PRO A 233 4.39 11.64 24.03
N GLN A 234 5.57 11.97 23.54
CA GLN A 234 6.72 12.51 24.28
C GLN A 234 7.60 13.28 23.31
N ASP A 235 8.63 13.99 23.82
CA ASP A 235 9.63 14.62 22.95
C ASP A 235 10.26 13.58 22.02
N GLY A 236 10.43 13.97 20.77
CA GLY A 236 10.89 13.06 19.74
C GLY A 236 11.54 13.77 18.58
N VAL A 237 11.58 13.10 17.45
CA VAL A 237 12.20 13.61 16.23
C VAL A 237 11.35 13.30 14.99
N MET A 238 11.43 14.17 14.00
CA MET A 238 11.07 13.89 12.62
C MET A 238 12.36 13.75 11.82
N ALA A 239 12.50 12.65 11.06
CA ALA A 239 13.65 12.41 10.20
C ALA A 239 13.21 12.38 8.75
N ILE A 240 13.78 13.24 7.92
CA ILE A 240 13.47 13.42 6.50
C ILE A 240 14.52 12.69 5.68
N GLN A 241 14.15 11.61 4.99
CA GLN A 241 15.05 10.88 4.09
C GLN A 241 15.11 11.61 2.76
N VAL A 242 16.22 12.27 2.50
CA VAL A 242 16.50 12.96 1.24
C VAL A 242 17.27 12.01 0.30
N GLY A 243 16.71 11.74 -0.87
CA GLY A 243 17.35 10.94 -1.91
C GLY A 243 18.26 11.79 -2.81
N THR A 244 17.68 12.52 -3.76
CA THR A 244 18.39 13.35 -4.74
C THR A 244 17.98 14.81 -4.64
N VAL A 245 18.93 15.72 -4.83
CA VAL A 245 18.72 17.16 -4.89
C VAL A 245 19.13 17.66 -6.28
N SER A 246 18.25 18.34 -6.96
CA SER A 246 18.51 18.92 -8.29
C SER A 246 18.91 20.39 -8.19
N SER A 247 20.02 20.76 -8.75
CA SER A 247 20.57 22.14 -8.78
C SER A 247 20.83 22.74 -7.38
N GLY A 248 19.92 22.59 -6.45
CA GLY A 248 20.00 23.06 -5.08
C GLY A 248 18.64 23.19 -4.43
N SER A 249 18.53 22.76 -3.17
CA SER A 249 17.33 22.85 -2.34
C SER A 249 17.62 23.59 -1.07
N VAL A 250 16.62 24.25 -0.52
CA VAL A 250 16.65 24.80 0.85
C VAL A 250 15.45 24.19 1.59
N LEU A 251 15.74 23.12 2.31
CA LEU A 251 14.73 22.47 3.14
C LEU A 251 14.42 23.33 4.37
N ILE A 252 13.15 23.50 4.65
CA ILE A 252 12.64 24.25 5.79
C ILE A 252 11.61 23.40 6.50
N VAL A 253 11.71 23.31 7.81
CA VAL A 253 10.67 22.73 8.67
C VAL A 253 10.07 23.82 9.54
N ARG A 254 8.74 23.92 9.49
CA ARG A 254 7.97 24.80 10.37
C ARG A 254 7.11 23.94 11.31
N ILE A 255 7.15 24.25 12.60
CA ILE A 255 6.24 23.67 13.59
C ILE A 255 5.32 24.80 14.05
N ASP A 256 4.01 24.61 13.91
CA ASP A 256 2.97 25.57 14.25
C ASP A 256 3.19 26.95 13.58
N GLY A 257 3.64 26.91 12.32
CA GLY A 257 3.94 28.09 11.51
C GLY A 257 5.31 28.76 11.80
N LYS A 258 6.03 28.32 12.83
CA LYS A 258 7.36 28.85 13.15
C LYS A 258 8.44 28.00 12.53
N GLU A 259 9.39 28.64 11.82
CA GLU A 259 10.58 27.94 11.31
C GLU A 259 11.45 27.48 12.49
N VAL A 260 11.69 26.16 12.56
CA VAL A 260 12.50 25.50 13.59
C VAL A 260 13.78 24.89 13.04
N TRP A 261 13.84 24.66 11.74
CA TRP A 261 15.00 24.05 11.09
C TRP A 261 15.10 24.48 9.62
N ARG A 262 16.34 24.66 9.17
CA ARG A 262 16.68 25.05 7.78
C ARG A 262 17.97 24.38 7.36
N GLN A 263 17.98 23.81 6.14
CA GLN A 263 19.17 23.20 5.55
C GLN A 263 19.27 23.52 4.06
N GLY A 264 20.32 24.23 3.68
CA GLY A 264 20.71 24.35 2.27
C GLY A 264 21.43 23.10 1.76
N LEU A 265 21.11 22.63 0.58
CA LEU A 265 21.71 21.46 -0.06
C LEU A 265 22.02 21.77 -1.54
N PRO A 266 23.26 21.55 -2.04
CA PRO A 266 24.47 21.20 -1.27
C PRO A 266 24.94 22.32 -0.36
N GLU A 267 25.61 21.94 0.74
CA GLU A 267 25.96 22.84 1.83
C GLU A 267 27.20 23.70 1.58
N GLY A 268 28.08 23.27 0.70
CA GLY A 268 29.43 23.82 0.58
C GLY A 268 29.58 24.92 -0.47
N ALA A 269 30.83 25.30 -0.68
CA ALA A 269 31.25 26.35 -1.60
C ALA A 269 31.07 25.93 -3.08
N GLU A 270 30.95 26.93 -3.94
CA GLU A 270 30.95 26.70 -5.37
C GLU A 270 32.36 26.33 -5.87
N ARG A 271 32.41 25.36 -6.77
CA ARG A 271 33.63 24.85 -7.46
C ARG A 271 33.35 24.69 -8.93
N LYS A 272 34.42 24.50 -9.69
CA LYS A 272 34.33 24.11 -11.09
C LYS A 272 34.93 22.74 -11.29
N ASP A 273 34.32 21.93 -12.16
CA ASP A 273 34.89 20.67 -12.61
C ASP A 273 35.91 20.88 -13.74
N GLU A 274 36.49 19.79 -14.24
CA GLU A 274 37.50 19.82 -15.35
C GLU A 274 36.94 20.40 -16.65
N GLN A 275 35.62 20.35 -16.85
CA GLN A 275 34.93 20.92 -18.00
C GLN A 275 34.46 22.36 -17.75
N GLY A 276 34.86 22.98 -16.61
CA GLY A 276 34.50 24.35 -16.25
C GLY A 276 33.05 24.53 -15.77
N ARG A 277 32.28 23.44 -15.52
CA ARG A 277 30.90 23.48 -15.06
C ARG A 277 30.88 23.73 -13.55
N THR A 278 30.12 24.72 -13.11
CA THR A 278 29.98 25.07 -11.70
C THR A 278 29.15 24.04 -10.97
N TYR A 279 29.66 23.55 -9.82
CA TYR A 279 28.92 22.70 -8.88
C TYR A 279 29.14 23.21 -7.45
N ARG A 280 28.33 22.73 -6.49
CA ARG A 280 28.57 22.99 -5.06
C ARG A 280 29.15 21.76 -4.38
N GLU A 281 30.09 21.98 -3.50
CA GLU A 281 30.56 20.95 -2.57
C GLU A 281 29.46 20.61 -1.56
N GLY A 282 29.53 19.42 -0.96
CA GLY A 282 28.57 19.01 0.05
C GLY A 282 28.83 17.60 0.53
N SER A 283 28.06 17.17 1.51
CA SER A 283 28.11 15.83 2.08
C SER A 283 27.28 14.78 1.32
N TYR A 284 27.03 15.02 0.05
CA TYR A 284 26.38 14.05 -0.83
C TYR A 284 27.28 12.84 -1.12
N ARG A 285 26.64 11.69 -1.38
CA ARG A 285 27.34 10.45 -1.77
C ARG A 285 27.92 10.52 -3.17
N GLU A 286 27.20 11.17 -4.08
CA GLU A 286 27.53 11.25 -5.50
C GLU A 286 26.99 12.53 -6.11
N LYS A 287 27.66 13.07 -7.14
CA LYS A 287 27.11 14.10 -8.02
C LYS A 287 27.06 13.60 -9.46
N ARG A 288 26.00 13.96 -10.19
CA ARG A 288 25.79 13.58 -11.59
C ARG A 288 25.45 14.79 -12.40
N TRP A 289 26.15 14.98 -13.51
CA TRP A 289 25.78 15.97 -14.49
C TRP A 289 24.66 15.42 -15.39
N VAL A 290 23.53 16.12 -15.46
CA VAL A 290 22.39 15.76 -16.32
C VAL A 290 22.45 16.62 -17.57
N GLU A 291 23.00 16.04 -18.66
CA GLU A 291 23.26 16.76 -19.92
C GLU A 291 21.99 17.39 -20.51
N GLN A 292 20.88 16.65 -20.52
CA GLN A 292 19.58 17.10 -21.02
C GLN A 292 19.12 18.43 -20.40
N TRP A 293 19.39 18.62 -19.10
CA TRP A 293 18.94 19.78 -18.34
C TRP A 293 20.06 20.76 -18.01
N ARG A 294 21.32 20.41 -18.39
CA ARG A 294 22.53 21.17 -18.10
C ARG A 294 22.64 21.57 -16.63
N LYS A 295 22.41 20.63 -15.73
CA LYS A 295 22.45 20.85 -14.28
C LYS A 295 23.01 19.64 -13.53
N TRP A 296 23.39 19.88 -12.28
CA TRP A 296 23.88 18.83 -11.38
C TRP A 296 22.74 18.28 -10.55
N ASP A 297 22.71 16.95 -10.43
CA ASP A 297 21.97 16.22 -9.40
C ASP A 297 22.95 15.69 -8.35
N TYR A 298 22.58 15.84 -7.09
CA TYR A 298 23.39 15.44 -5.92
C TYR A 298 22.64 14.37 -5.15
N VAL A 299 23.23 13.17 -5.06
CA VAL A 299 22.60 12.01 -4.39
C VAL A 299 23.04 11.99 -2.93
N TYR A 300 22.10 12.17 -2.04
CA TYR A 300 22.32 12.18 -0.58
C TYR A 300 22.06 10.81 0.04
N ASP A 301 20.89 10.22 -0.18
CA ASP A 301 20.42 8.97 0.42
C ASP A 301 20.62 8.94 1.94
N ARG A 302 20.24 10.01 2.64
CA ARG A 302 20.39 10.09 4.08
C ARG A 302 19.25 10.84 4.77
N GLU A 303 19.10 10.57 6.08
CA GLU A 303 18.15 11.27 6.94
C GLU A 303 18.71 12.61 7.47
N PHE A 304 17.84 13.61 7.52
CA PHE A 304 18.01 14.86 8.24
C PHE A 304 17.03 14.89 9.41
N VAL A 305 17.54 15.06 10.63
CA VAL A 305 16.76 14.90 11.86
C VAL A 305 16.39 16.26 12.43
N VAL A 306 15.11 16.44 12.74
CA VAL A 306 14.54 17.65 13.33
C VAL A 306 13.86 17.29 14.64
N PRO A 307 14.22 17.89 15.79
CA PRO A 307 13.53 17.69 17.07
C PRO A 307 12.08 18.16 17.00
N VAL A 308 11.18 17.40 17.60
CA VAL A 308 9.76 17.74 17.74
C VAL A 308 9.36 17.58 19.21
N PRO A 309 8.79 18.62 19.85
CA PRO A 309 8.35 18.51 21.23
C PRO A 309 7.11 17.63 21.36
N LYS A 310 6.85 17.15 22.58
CA LYS A 310 5.62 16.46 22.95
C LYS A 310 4.39 17.32 22.67
N GLY A 311 3.31 16.70 22.19
CA GLY A 311 2.00 17.35 22.02
C GLY A 311 1.52 17.40 20.58
N LYS A 312 0.42 18.12 20.38
CA LYS A 312 -0.19 18.31 19.06
C LYS A 312 0.49 19.43 18.31
N HIS A 313 0.90 19.15 17.08
CA HIS A 313 1.58 20.09 16.22
C HIS A 313 1.14 19.97 14.78
N THR A 314 1.26 21.08 14.03
CA THR A 314 1.24 21.10 12.57
C THR A 314 2.67 21.30 12.09
N ILE A 315 3.22 20.31 11.40
CA ILE A 315 4.58 20.33 10.86
C ILE A 315 4.51 20.48 9.35
N GLU A 316 5.10 21.52 8.80
CA GLU A 316 5.25 21.76 7.37
C GLU A 316 6.68 21.45 6.94
N VAL A 317 6.83 20.70 5.86
CA VAL A 317 8.12 20.42 5.21
C VAL A 317 8.13 21.09 3.84
N ASP A 318 9.01 22.06 3.68
CA ASP A 318 9.04 22.94 2.53
C ASP A 318 10.41 22.95 1.84
N ASN A 319 10.45 23.29 0.56
CA ASN A 319 11.67 23.50 -0.21
C ASN A 319 11.62 24.89 -0.85
N GLN A 320 12.47 25.80 -0.37
CA GLN A 320 12.62 27.16 -0.89
C GLN A 320 13.91 27.34 -1.72
N GLY A 321 14.42 26.25 -2.28
CA GLY A 321 15.63 26.25 -3.11
C GLY A 321 15.40 26.55 -4.58
N ALA A 322 16.42 26.30 -5.38
CA ALA A 322 16.40 26.60 -6.82
C ALA A 322 15.55 25.62 -7.63
N ASP A 323 15.46 24.35 -7.19
CA ASP A 323 14.74 23.30 -7.92
C ASP A 323 14.14 22.30 -6.91
N TRP A 324 13.96 21.05 -7.28
CA TRP A 324 13.35 19.99 -6.48
C TRP A 324 14.39 19.17 -5.68
N CYS A 325 13.93 18.51 -4.64
CA CYS A 325 14.61 17.34 -4.09
C CYS A 325 13.62 16.19 -3.91
N THR A 326 14.13 14.95 -3.83
CA THR A 326 13.29 13.82 -3.48
C THR A 326 13.30 13.59 -1.97
N VAL A 327 12.11 13.45 -1.40
CA VAL A 327 11.87 13.00 -0.02
C VAL A 327 11.22 11.64 -0.12
N THR A 328 11.99 10.57 0.12
CA THR A 328 11.52 9.19 -0.10
C THR A 328 10.70 8.66 1.07
N GLN A 329 10.96 9.16 2.27
CA GLN A 329 10.17 8.88 3.48
C GLN A 329 10.37 9.97 4.53
N ILE A 330 9.41 10.08 5.45
CA ILE A 330 9.52 10.89 6.67
C ILE A 330 9.19 9.99 7.85
N ARG A 331 10.11 9.86 8.80
CA ARG A 331 9.97 9.05 9.99
C ARG A 331 9.73 9.93 11.22
N PHE A 332 8.74 9.59 12.01
CA PHE A 332 8.39 10.24 13.29
C PHE A 332 8.69 9.25 14.42
N SER A 333 9.54 9.64 15.39
CA SER A 333 10.06 8.72 16.42
C SER A 333 10.30 9.42 17.77
N PRO A 334 9.86 8.85 18.91
CA PRO A 334 8.87 7.79 19.03
C PRO A 334 7.46 8.35 18.81
N TYR A 335 6.61 7.66 18.07
CA TYR A 335 5.29 8.18 17.71
C TYR A 335 4.15 7.16 17.85
N ARG A 336 4.27 6.03 17.12
CA ARG A 336 3.20 5.02 17.04
C ARG A 336 3.04 4.27 18.34
N ASP A 337 1.82 4.16 18.85
CA ASP A 337 1.49 3.34 20.02
C ASP A 337 1.58 1.85 19.67
N LEU A 338 2.52 1.13 20.27
CA LEU A 338 2.82 -0.27 19.95
C LEU A 338 1.71 -1.26 20.32
N LYS A 339 0.67 -0.82 21.05
CA LYS A 339 -0.54 -1.65 21.21
C LYS A 339 -1.31 -1.82 19.90
N PHE A 340 -1.13 -0.94 18.92
CA PHE A 340 -1.68 -1.06 17.57
C PHE A 340 -0.64 -1.72 16.68
N PRO A 341 -0.78 -3.02 16.37
CA PRO A 341 0.20 -3.75 15.58
C PRO A 341 0.17 -3.36 14.11
N GLU A 342 1.25 -3.62 13.40
CA GLU A 342 1.32 -3.52 11.94
C GLU A 342 0.64 -4.73 11.30
N VAL A 343 -0.68 -4.67 11.17
CA VAL A 343 -1.51 -5.75 10.67
C VAL A 343 -2.56 -5.23 9.68
N ASP A 344 -2.74 -5.93 8.57
CA ASP A 344 -3.87 -5.73 7.68
C ASP A 344 -5.02 -6.66 8.10
N ILE A 345 -6.22 -6.10 8.15
CA ILE A 345 -7.46 -6.84 8.32
C ILE A 345 -8.31 -6.55 7.09
N VAL A 346 -8.27 -7.46 6.15
CA VAL A 346 -8.97 -7.35 4.87
C VAL A 346 -10.13 -8.35 4.87
N GLY A 347 -11.32 -7.90 4.52
CA GLY A 347 -12.44 -8.81 4.52
C GLY A 347 -13.74 -8.24 3.99
N ILE A 348 -14.69 -9.15 3.86
CA ILE A 348 -16.07 -8.89 3.44
C ILE A 348 -17.03 -9.51 4.44
N GLN A 349 -18.20 -8.92 4.61
CA GLN A 349 -19.21 -9.39 5.54
C GLN A 349 -20.64 -9.27 5.00
N THR A 350 -21.55 -10.09 5.52
CA THR A 350 -22.99 -9.92 5.49
C THR A 350 -23.48 -9.55 6.90
N GLU A 351 -24.77 -9.60 7.15
CA GLU A 351 -25.31 -9.47 8.53
C GLU A 351 -25.06 -10.70 9.41
N THR A 352 -24.74 -11.85 8.82
CA THR A 352 -24.67 -13.14 9.52
C THR A 352 -23.40 -13.93 9.23
N ALA A 353 -22.49 -13.38 8.43
CA ALA A 353 -21.22 -14.03 8.07
C ALA A 353 -20.12 -13.01 7.81
N ALA A 354 -18.86 -13.43 7.96
CA ALA A 354 -17.69 -12.64 7.56
C ALA A 354 -16.58 -13.56 7.04
N LEU A 355 -15.87 -13.08 6.02
CA LEU A 355 -14.62 -13.65 5.51
C LEU A 355 -13.53 -12.63 5.76
N ILE A 356 -12.48 -13.03 6.45
CA ILE A 356 -11.42 -12.10 6.89
C ILE A 356 -10.07 -12.73 6.62
N TRP A 357 -9.18 -11.97 6.03
CA TRP A 357 -7.75 -12.28 5.98
C TRP A 357 -7.01 -11.33 6.91
N VAL A 358 -6.12 -11.88 7.72
CA VAL A 358 -5.34 -11.16 8.71
C VAL A 358 -3.87 -11.37 8.36
N HIS A 359 -3.17 -10.28 8.08
CA HIS A 359 -1.82 -10.30 7.54
C HIS A 359 -0.88 -9.43 8.38
N ASN A 360 0.26 -9.98 8.76
CA ASN A 360 1.35 -9.25 9.40
C ASN A 360 2.10 -8.44 8.33
N GLN A 361 1.98 -7.12 8.34
CA GLN A 361 2.58 -6.22 7.34
C GLN A 361 4.11 -6.37 7.22
N GLN A 362 4.77 -6.91 8.26
CA GLN A 362 6.19 -7.22 8.20
C GLN A 362 6.50 -8.47 7.35
N SER A 363 5.49 -9.26 6.94
CA SER A 363 5.59 -10.40 6.04
C SER A 363 5.38 -9.99 4.59
N ASN A 364 6.29 -9.23 4.03
CA ASN A 364 6.27 -8.75 2.64
C ASN A 364 7.60 -9.08 1.91
N PHE A 365 7.59 -9.00 0.58
CA PHE A 365 8.73 -9.42 -0.24
C PHE A 365 9.99 -8.57 0.02
N GLN A 366 9.84 -7.27 0.23
CA GLN A 366 10.99 -6.39 0.47
C GLN A 366 11.64 -6.67 1.81
N ASN A 367 10.85 -6.84 2.87
CA ASN A 367 11.36 -7.20 4.18
C ASN A 367 12.02 -8.60 4.18
N GLU A 368 11.49 -9.55 3.42
CA GLU A 368 12.11 -10.87 3.29
C GLU A 368 13.45 -10.80 2.57
N ARG A 369 13.53 -10.04 1.50
CA ARG A 369 14.77 -9.76 0.79
C ARG A 369 15.83 -9.11 1.72
N GLU A 370 15.41 -8.13 2.54
CA GLU A 370 16.27 -7.51 3.55
C GLU A 370 16.74 -8.52 4.62
N ARG A 371 15.89 -9.48 5.02
CA ARG A 371 16.27 -10.59 5.93
C ARG A 371 17.29 -11.51 5.30
N GLU A 372 17.09 -11.90 4.05
CA GLU A 372 18.04 -12.73 3.30
C GLU A 372 19.41 -12.10 3.14
N GLN A 373 19.45 -10.78 3.07
CA GLN A 373 20.67 -9.98 3.00
C GLN A 373 21.29 -9.70 4.39
N GLY A 374 20.65 -10.14 5.47
CA GLY A 374 21.12 -9.87 6.85
C GLY A 374 20.91 -8.41 7.31
N ILE A 375 20.15 -7.63 6.55
CA ILE A 375 19.86 -6.21 6.87
C ILE A 375 18.77 -6.11 7.94
N ARG A 376 17.82 -7.04 7.92
CA ARG A 376 16.66 -7.07 8.81
C ARG A 376 16.67 -8.34 9.66
N GLY A 377 16.29 -8.22 10.95
CA GLY A 377 16.10 -9.36 11.84
C GLY A 377 14.90 -10.25 11.46
N GLU A 378 14.77 -11.38 12.13
CA GLU A 378 13.70 -12.36 11.90
C GLU A 378 12.30 -11.75 12.04
N LEU A 379 11.35 -12.33 11.31
CA LEU A 379 9.93 -11.98 11.41
C LEU A 379 9.39 -12.37 12.79
N LYS A 380 8.98 -11.38 13.58
CA LYS A 380 8.38 -11.60 14.90
C LYS A 380 6.87 -11.80 14.79
N PRO A 381 6.30 -12.77 15.53
CA PRO A 381 4.86 -12.93 15.57
C PRO A 381 4.19 -11.79 16.35
N ILE A 382 3.00 -11.39 15.90
CA ILE A 382 2.12 -10.48 16.64
C ILE A 382 1.33 -11.33 17.62
N LYS A 383 1.47 -11.06 18.94
CA LYS A 383 0.85 -11.82 20.02
C LYS A 383 -0.37 -11.09 20.59
N GLY A 384 -1.35 -11.88 21.07
CA GLY A 384 -2.54 -11.35 21.73
C GLY A 384 -3.39 -10.43 20.83
N LEU A 385 -3.36 -10.66 19.53
CA LEU A 385 -4.12 -9.88 18.55
C LEU A 385 -5.62 -10.04 18.79
N ARG A 386 -6.33 -8.91 18.87
CA ARG A 386 -7.78 -8.86 19.09
C ARG A 386 -8.41 -7.64 18.45
N PHE A 387 -9.61 -7.80 17.93
CA PHE A 387 -10.48 -6.75 17.41
C PHE A 387 -11.94 -7.19 17.40
N GLU A 388 -12.86 -6.27 17.20
CA GLU A 388 -14.28 -6.57 17.06
C GLU A 388 -14.72 -6.44 15.60
N VAL A 389 -15.45 -7.43 15.09
CA VAL A 389 -16.22 -7.31 13.86
C VAL A 389 -17.54 -6.61 14.19
N LEU A 390 -17.88 -5.57 13.41
CA LEU A 390 -19.00 -4.69 13.67
C LEU A 390 -20.16 -4.94 12.69
N GLY A 391 -21.41 -4.81 13.17
CA GLY A 391 -22.62 -4.84 12.32
C GLY A 391 -23.07 -6.25 11.92
N LEU A 392 -22.68 -7.27 12.66
CA LEU A 392 -23.25 -8.61 12.61
C LEU A 392 -24.53 -8.67 13.47
N LYS A 393 -25.50 -9.53 13.12
CA LYS A 393 -26.66 -9.80 13.96
C LYS A 393 -26.24 -10.45 15.26
N ASP A 394 -26.93 -10.14 16.35
CA ASP A 394 -26.70 -10.78 17.65
C ASP A 394 -26.97 -12.28 17.57
N GLY A 395 -26.11 -13.08 18.21
CA GLY A 395 -26.22 -14.54 18.15
C GLY A 395 -24.89 -15.25 18.36
N LYS A 396 -24.94 -16.58 18.27
CA LYS A 396 -23.74 -17.44 18.32
C LYS A 396 -23.15 -17.60 16.94
N TYR A 397 -21.85 -17.49 16.86
CA TYR A 397 -21.08 -17.63 15.62
C TYR A 397 -20.08 -18.77 15.73
N SER A 398 -19.93 -19.51 14.65
CA SER A 398 -18.84 -20.46 14.43
C SER A 398 -17.71 -19.75 13.71
N ILE A 399 -16.50 -19.91 14.17
CA ILE A 399 -15.30 -19.31 13.59
C ILE A 399 -14.36 -20.45 13.19
N VAL A 400 -13.94 -20.46 11.93
CA VAL A 400 -12.97 -21.38 11.36
C VAL A 400 -11.69 -20.59 11.06
N LEU A 401 -10.57 -21.05 11.60
CA LEU A 401 -9.24 -20.53 11.28
C LEU A 401 -8.61 -21.39 10.19
N TRP A 402 -8.15 -20.73 9.14
CA TRP A 402 -7.58 -21.34 7.94
C TRP A 402 -6.12 -20.96 7.76
N ASP A 403 -5.27 -21.96 7.61
CA ASP A 403 -3.86 -21.78 7.23
C ASP A 403 -3.79 -21.50 5.72
N THR A 404 -3.43 -20.28 5.38
CA THR A 404 -3.38 -19.76 4.00
C THR A 404 -2.25 -20.38 3.17
N TRP A 405 -1.25 -20.97 3.82
CA TRP A 405 -0.11 -21.62 3.18
C TRP A 405 -0.32 -23.11 2.98
N LYS A 406 -0.88 -23.79 3.98
CA LYS A 406 -1.12 -25.25 3.93
C LYS A 406 -2.44 -25.63 3.32
N GLY A 407 -3.41 -24.74 3.28
CA GLY A 407 -4.74 -25.02 2.81
C GLY A 407 -5.51 -25.95 3.76
N ALA A 408 -5.46 -25.67 5.06
CA ALA A 408 -6.06 -26.52 6.08
C ALA A 408 -6.69 -25.71 7.22
N ILE A 409 -7.72 -26.30 7.84
CA ILE A 409 -8.31 -25.77 9.08
C ILE A 409 -7.35 -26.05 10.23
N THR A 410 -6.94 -25.01 10.94
CA THR A 410 -6.05 -25.11 12.10
C THR A 410 -6.78 -25.01 13.43
N ALA A 411 -7.92 -24.31 13.46
CA ALA A 411 -8.75 -24.22 14.66
C ALA A 411 -10.22 -23.94 14.32
N LYS A 412 -11.10 -24.32 15.27
CA LYS A 412 -12.53 -23.95 15.24
C LYS A 412 -12.97 -23.60 16.65
N TRP A 413 -13.71 -22.51 16.79
CA TRP A 413 -14.32 -22.13 18.06
C TRP A 413 -15.63 -21.39 17.86
N GLN A 414 -16.27 -21.03 18.97
CA GLN A 414 -17.51 -20.25 18.97
C GLN A 414 -17.30 -18.94 19.71
N ALA A 415 -17.99 -17.91 19.25
CA ALA A 415 -18.05 -16.62 19.92
C ALA A 415 -19.48 -16.07 19.88
N GLN A 416 -19.79 -15.19 20.84
CA GLN A 416 -21.09 -14.55 20.96
C GLN A 416 -21.01 -13.12 20.40
N CYS A 417 -21.83 -12.81 19.41
CA CYS A 417 -22.07 -11.44 18.98
C CYS A 417 -23.13 -10.81 19.91
N ARG A 418 -22.85 -9.62 20.42
CA ARG A 418 -23.76 -8.83 21.26
C ARG A 418 -23.72 -7.37 20.81
N GLN A 419 -24.87 -6.74 20.66
CA GLN A 419 -25.01 -5.34 20.21
C GLN A 419 -24.27 -5.07 18.90
N GLY A 420 -24.33 -6.05 17.99
CA GLY A 420 -23.67 -5.95 16.69
C GLY A 420 -22.15 -6.07 16.72
N LYS A 421 -21.55 -6.54 17.84
CA LYS A 421 -20.08 -6.64 18.02
C LYS A 421 -19.69 -8.08 18.32
N LEU A 422 -18.80 -8.62 17.51
CA LEU A 422 -18.20 -9.94 17.69
C LEU A 422 -16.71 -9.78 18.00
N LEU A 423 -16.33 -9.98 19.27
CA LEU A 423 -14.93 -9.93 19.68
C LEU A 423 -14.19 -11.17 19.19
N LEU A 424 -13.13 -10.96 18.42
CA LEU A 424 -12.18 -11.98 18.01
C LEU A 424 -10.90 -11.86 18.86
N ARG A 425 -10.47 -13.00 19.41
CA ARG A 425 -9.15 -13.19 20.04
C ARG A 425 -8.42 -14.23 19.20
N LEU A 426 -7.32 -13.83 18.61
CA LEU A 426 -6.64 -14.61 17.57
C LEU A 426 -5.37 -15.25 18.12
N PRO A 427 -4.92 -16.38 17.57
CA PRO A 427 -3.62 -16.95 17.89
C PRO A 427 -2.49 -16.02 17.43
N ASP A 428 -1.26 -16.36 17.81
CA ASP A 428 -0.07 -15.64 17.37
C ASP A 428 0.00 -15.60 15.86
N LEU A 429 0.12 -14.40 15.31
CA LEU A 429 0.16 -14.14 13.88
C LEU A 429 1.61 -14.05 13.41
N GLN A 430 2.12 -15.11 12.79
CA GLN A 430 3.47 -15.10 12.21
C GLN A 430 3.48 -14.38 10.87
N ARG A 431 2.74 -14.87 9.88
CA ARG A 431 2.62 -14.29 8.53
C ARG A 431 1.19 -13.83 8.28
N ASP A 432 0.30 -14.79 8.08
CA ASP A 432 -1.11 -14.53 7.80
C ASP A 432 -1.96 -15.79 8.02
N PHE A 433 -3.26 -15.57 8.12
CA PHE A 433 -4.29 -16.61 8.12
C PHE A 433 -5.64 -16.02 7.67
N ALA A 434 -6.57 -16.90 7.29
CA ALA A 434 -7.93 -16.49 6.96
C ALA A 434 -8.95 -17.01 7.99
N LEU A 435 -10.05 -16.31 8.11
CA LEU A 435 -11.18 -16.65 8.99
C LEU A 435 -12.45 -16.77 8.15
N TRP A 436 -13.23 -17.84 8.42
CA TRP A 436 -14.60 -17.93 8.02
C TRP A 436 -15.51 -17.92 9.25
N ILE A 437 -16.38 -16.94 9.32
CA ILE A 437 -17.28 -16.66 10.43
C ILE A 437 -18.72 -16.78 9.92
N THR A 438 -19.54 -17.59 10.59
CA THR A 438 -20.95 -17.80 10.20
C THR A 438 -21.84 -17.96 11.41
N SER A 439 -23.06 -17.39 11.37
CA SER A 439 -24.08 -17.61 12.38
C SER A 439 -24.48 -19.08 12.44
N ARG A 440 -24.90 -19.52 13.62
CA ARG A 440 -25.47 -20.84 13.85
C ARG A 440 -27.00 -20.79 13.87
#